data_7af429ed4ac4b095959db8e87d819401
#
_entry.id   7af429ed4ac4b095959db8e87d819401
#
_cell.length_a   1.000
_cell.length_b   1.000
_cell.length_c   1.000
_cell.angle_alpha   90.00
_cell.angle_beta   90.00
_cell.angle_gamma   90.00
#
_symmetry.space_group_name_H-M   'P 1'
#
loop_
_entity.id
_entity.type
_entity.pdbx_description
1 polymer ?
#
loop_
_entity_poly.entity_id
_entity_poly.type
_entity_poly.pdbx_seq_one_letter_code
_entity_poly.pdbx_strand_id
1 'polypeptide(L)'
;MEADEHDRAVALISHAPHLVAALMAARLEQTDEAVVLLAGTGIRDVTRIAAPDPEFRRQILATNAPAVAEVLDQIGADLQGVAGELGRAGGQNRPLPATVGLLARARRGEARLPGKHGTAHVDYAIVPVVLPDRPGQLARLFTDAGEAGVNIEDVRIEHSPGQPVGLIELAVQPEMADRLAAALTARRWTVHPTA
;
A
#
# COMPACT_ATOMS: atom_id res chain seq x y z
N MET A 1 -20.17 21.73 -1.32
CA MET A 1 -19.53 21.23 -2.53
C MET A 1 -20.61 21.11 -3.58
N GLU A 2 -20.42 21.70 -4.74
CA GLU A 2 -21.34 21.56 -5.87
C GLU A 2 -21.23 20.15 -6.46
N ALA A 3 -22.28 19.71 -7.20
CA ALA A 3 -22.36 18.35 -7.73
C ALA A 3 -21.16 18.00 -8.64
N ASP A 4 -20.83 18.90 -9.57
CA ASP A 4 -19.70 18.69 -10.50
C ASP A 4 -18.33 18.66 -9.79
N GLU A 5 -18.19 19.38 -8.68
CA GLU A 5 -16.98 19.34 -7.85
C GLU A 5 -16.86 18.01 -7.10
N HIS A 6 -17.99 17.53 -6.56
CA HIS A 6 -18.08 16.21 -5.94
C HIS A 6 -17.69 15.13 -6.94
N ASP A 7 -18.24 15.16 -8.14
CA ASP A 7 -18.04 14.12 -9.16
C ASP A 7 -16.56 14.05 -9.60
N ARG A 8 -15.92 15.22 -9.81
CA ARG A 8 -14.46 15.27 -10.08
C ARG A 8 -13.64 14.73 -8.91
N ALA A 9 -14.00 15.06 -7.68
CA ALA A 9 -13.31 14.55 -6.50
C ALA A 9 -13.41 13.01 -6.41
N VAL A 10 -14.63 12.46 -6.54
CA VAL A 10 -14.86 11.00 -6.43
C VAL A 10 -14.23 10.25 -7.60
N ALA A 11 -14.17 10.85 -8.81
CA ALA A 11 -13.44 10.29 -9.92
C ALA A 11 -11.98 10.01 -9.56
N LEU A 12 -11.31 10.99 -8.94
CA LEU A 12 -9.89 10.89 -8.56
C LEU A 12 -9.65 9.97 -7.37
N ILE A 13 -10.45 10.11 -6.28
CA ILE A 13 -10.14 9.44 -5.01
C ILE A 13 -10.80 8.06 -4.85
N SER A 14 -11.74 7.72 -5.72
CA SER A 14 -12.50 6.46 -5.64
C SER A 14 -12.55 5.70 -6.97
N HIS A 15 -13.10 6.29 -8.04
CA HIS A 15 -13.43 5.55 -9.25
C HIS A 15 -12.19 5.13 -10.04
N ALA A 16 -11.29 6.05 -10.34
CA ALA A 16 -10.05 5.77 -11.07
C ALA A 16 -9.13 4.79 -10.30
N PRO A 17 -8.92 4.90 -8.98
CA PRO A 17 -8.17 3.90 -8.22
C PRO A 17 -8.67 2.47 -8.39
N HIS A 18 -9.99 2.25 -8.38
CA HIS A 18 -10.55 0.92 -8.59
C HIS A 18 -10.28 0.38 -10.00
N LEU A 19 -10.34 1.24 -11.02
CA LEU A 19 -10.04 0.82 -12.40
C LEU A 19 -8.55 0.51 -12.58
N VAL A 20 -7.67 1.31 -11.99
CA VAL A 20 -6.21 1.04 -12.01
C VAL A 20 -5.89 -0.28 -11.31
N ALA A 21 -6.52 -0.54 -10.16
CA ALA A 21 -6.41 -1.82 -9.45
C ALA A 21 -6.91 -3.00 -10.30
N ALA A 22 -8.05 -2.83 -10.98
CA ALA A 22 -8.61 -3.83 -11.88
C ALA A 22 -7.71 -4.09 -13.10
N LEU A 23 -7.10 -3.04 -13.67
CA LEU A 23 -6.13 -3.18 -14.75
C LEU A 23 -4.90 -4.01 -14.34
N MET A 24 -4.40 -3.79 -13.13
CA MET A 24 -3.30 -4.59 -12.58
C MET A 24 -3.72 -6.04 -12.31
N ALA A 25 -4.88 -6.25 -11.69
CA ALA A 25 -5.41 -7.59 -11.43
C ALA A 25 -5.65 -8.39 -12.72
N ALA A 26 -6.16 -7.74 -13.77
CA ALA A 26 -6.39 -8.37 -15.07
C ALA A 26 -5.11 -8.88 -15.74
N ARG A 27 -3.93 -8.35 -15.40
CA ARG A 27 -2.65 -8.88 -15.90
C ARG A 27 -2.32 -10.25 -15.32
N LEU A 28 -2.90 -10.58 -14.16
CA LEU A 28 -2.67 -11.89 -13.51
C LEU A 28 -3.50 -13.02 -14.10
N GLU A 29 -4.60 -12.72 -14.82
CA GLU A 29 -5.53 -13.74 -15.35
C GLU A 29 -4.84 -14.78 -16.23
N GLN A 30 -3.89 -14.37 -17.05
CA GLN A 30 -3.15 -15.24 -17.98
C GLN A 30 -1.68 -15.45 -17.57
N THR A 31 -1.35 -15.09 -16.33
CA THR A 31 0.00 -15.24 -15.80
C THR A 31 0.23 -16.66 -15.29
N ASP A 32 1.41 -17.21 -15.54
CA ASP A 32 1.80 -18.54 -15.06
C ASP A 32 1.68 -18.61 -13.53
N GLU A 33 1.12 -19.72 -13.04
CA GLU A 33 0.90 -19.98 -11.60
C GLU A 33 2.19 -19.83 -10.79
N ALA A 34 3.33 -20.27 -11.33
CA ALA A 34 4.63 -20.13 -10.68
C ALA A 34 5.01 -18.66 -10.44
N VAL A 35 4.61 -17.75 -11.33
CA VAL A 35 4.82 -16.31 -11.18
C VAL A 35 3.83 -15.73 -10.17
N VAL A 36 2.57 -16.17 -10.21
CA VAL A 36 1.54 -15.72 -9.24
C VAL A 36 1.92 -16.10 -7.81
N LEU A 37 2.55 -17.26 -7.60
CA LEU A 37 3.05 -17.70 -6.29
C LEU A 37 4.14 -16.79 -5.72
N LEU A 38 4.82 -15.99 -6.55
CA LEU A 38 5.80 -14.99 -6.11
C LEU A 38 5.15 -13.66 -5.67
N ALA A 39 3.81 -13.56 -5.70
CA ALA A 39 3.09 -12.34 -5.37
C ALA A 39 3.33 -11.93 -3.91
N GLY A 40 4.06 -10.85 -3.71
CA GLY A 40 4.27 -10.19 -2.41
C GLY A 40 3.15 -9.20 -2.06
N THR A 41 3.37 -8.42 -1.01
CA THR A 41 2.42 -7.41 -0.50
C THR A 41 2.09 -6.34 -1.53
N GLY A 42 3.05 -5.86 -2.31
CA GLY A 42 2.82 -4.79 -3.28
C GLY A 42 1.69 -5.07 -4.27
N ILE A 43 1.69 -6.25 -4.92
CA ILE A 43 0.61 -6.60 -5.85
C ILE A 43 -0.71 -6.88 -5.12
N ARG A 44 -0.67 -7.48 -3.94
CA ARG A 44 -1.86 -7.77 -3.12
C ARG A 44 -2.54 -6.48 -2.67
N ASP A 45 -1.80 -5.49 -2.22
CA ASP A 45 -2.33 -4.20 -1.77
C ASP A 45 -2.97 -3.43 -2.94
N VAL A 46 -2.28 -3.35 -4.08
CA VAL A 46 -2.82 -2.68 -5.27
C VAL A 46 -4.09 -3.36 -5.77
N THR A 47 -4.13 -4.69 -5.82
CA THR A 47 -5.28 -5.43 -6.37
C THR A 47 -6.41 -5.67 -5.37
N ARG A 48 -6.21 -5.40 -4.09
CA ARG A 48 -7.21 -5.63 -3.03
C ARG A 48 -8.56 -4.98 -3.30
N ILE A 49 -8.56 -3.81 -3.93
CA ILE A 49 -9.78 -3.08 -4.25
C ILE A 49 -10.34 -3.41 -5.64
N ALA A 50 -9.73 -4.34 -6.39
CA ALA A 50 -10.16 -4.72 -7.74
C ALA A 50 -11.39 -5.65 -7.79
N ALA A 51 -11.75 -6.26 -6.67
CA ALA A 51 -12.66 -7.41 -6.58
C ALA A 51 -14.20 -7.15 -6.47
N PRO A 52 -14.78 -5.94 -6.61
CA PRO A 52 -16.23 -5.77 -6.60
C PRO A 52 -16.90 -6.30 -7.87
N ASP A 53 -18.20 -6.62 -7.74
CA ASP A 53 -19.07 -7.03 -8.84
C ASP A 53 -18.95 -6.07 -10.04
N PRO A 54 -18.62 -6.58 -11.25
CA PRO A 54 -18.42 -5.74 -12.45
C PRO A 54 -19.68 -4.95 -12.84
N GLU A 55 -20.87 -5.54 -12.70
CA GLU A 55 -22.12 -4.88 -13.09
C GLU A 55 -22.48 -3.72 -12.15
N PHE A 56 -22.28 -3.90 -10.84
CA PHE A 56 -22.43 -2.83 -9.87
C PHE A 56 -21.46 -1.66 -10.17
N ARG A 57 -20.21 -1.99 -10.50
CA ARG A 57 -19.21 -0.98 -10.87
C ARG A 57 -19.54 -0.25 -12.15
N ARG A 58 -20.03 -0.95 -13.17
CA ARG A 58 -20.46 -0.36 -14.43
C ARG A 58 -21.49 0.74 -14.22
N GLN A 59 -22.47 0.52 -13.35
CA GLN A 59 -23.49 1.53 -13.04
C GLN A 59 -22.90 2.79 -12.40
N ILE A 60 -22.02 2.63 -11.44
CA ILE A 60 -21.34 3.76 -10.78
C ILE A 60 -20.49 4.56 -11.78
N LEU A 61 -19.72 3.86 -12.60
CA LEU A 61 -18.85 4.50 -13.58
C LEU A 61 -19.63 5.24 -14.67
N ALA A 62 -20.78 4.69 -15.10
CA ALA A 62 -21.62 5.31 -16.13
C ALA A 62 -22.17 6.67 -15.72
N THR A 63 -22.44 6.89 -14.43
CA THR A 63 -22.95 8.18 -13.93
C THR A 63 -21.88 9.27 -13.89
N ASN A 64 -20.59 8.91 -13.80
CA ASN A 64 -19.47 9.84 -13.68
C ASN A 64 -18.40 9.65 -14.78
N ALA A 65 -18.79 9.08 -15.93
CA ALA A 65 -17.87 8.67 -16.97
C ALA A 65 -16.94 9.78 -17.47
N PRO A 66 -17.38 11.02 -17.74
CA PRO A 66 -16.48 12.07 -18.23
C PRO A 66 -15.35 12.40 -17.25
N ALA A 67 -15.66 12.60 -15.96
CA ALA A 67 -14.66 12.93 -14.96
C ALA A 67 -13.68 11.77 -14.72
N VAL A 68 -14.16 10.54 -14.76
CA VAL A 68 -13.32 9.33 -14.65
C VAL A 68 -12.37 9.21 -15.85
N ALA A 69 -12.88 9.44 -17.06
CA ALA A 69 -12.07 9.42 -18.29
C ALA A 69 -10.92 10.41 -18.22
N GLU A 70 -11.20 11.65 -17.79
CA GLU A 70 -10.16 12.69 -17.65
C GLU A 70 -9.02 12.25 -16.72
N VAL A 71 -9.34 11.65 -15.57
CA VAL A 71 -8.33 11.13 -14.62
C VAL A 71 -7.53 9.99 -15.25
N LEU A 72 -8.20 9.07 -15.94
CA LEU A 72 -7.54 7.94 -16.61
C LEU A 72 -6.63 8.38 -17.76
N ASP A 73 -7.00 9.42 -18.51
CA ASP A 73 -6.17 9.99 -19.58
C ASP A 73 -4.87 10.56 -18.99
N GLN A 74 -4.93 11.25 -17.86
CA GLN A 74 -3.74 11.77 -17.16
C GLN A 74 -2.83 10.63 -16.68
N ILE A 75 -3.40 9.58 -16.07
CA ILE A 75 -2.66 8.38 -15.64
C ILE A 75 -2.05 7.67 -16.86
N GLY A 76 -2.80 7.56 -17.95
CA GLY A 76 -2.34 6.96 -19.20
C GLY A 76 -1.17 7.70 -19.81
N ALA A 77 -1.17 9.03 -19.81
CA ALA A 77 -0.07 9.85 -20.31
C ALA A 77 1.20 9.65 -19.45
N ASP A 78 1.08 9.66 -18.13
CA ASP A 78 2.21 9.36 -17.23
C ASP A 78 2.76 7.95 -17.47
N LEU A 79 1.89 6.95 -17.61
CA LEU A 79 2.28 5.56 -17.87
C LEU A 79 3.02 5.41 -19.19
N GLN A 80 2.53 6.07 -20.26
CA GLN A 80 3.19 6.07 -21.57
C GLN A 80 4.58 6.71 -21.51
N GLY A 81 4.72 7.81 -20.75
CA GLY A 81 6.01 8.45 -20.52
C GLY A 81 7.03 7.53 -19.89
N VAL A 82 6.65 6.86 -18.80
CA VAL A 82 7.49 5.89 -18.09
C VAL A 82 7.80 4.68 -18.97
N ALA A 83 6.80 4.09 -19.61
CA ALA A 83 6.98 2.91 -20.45
C ALA A 83 7.92 3.20 -21.63
N GLY A 84 7.76 4.36 -22.28
CA GLY A 84 8.63 4.81 -23.37
C GLY A 84 10.06 5.06 -22.91
N GLU A 85 10.27 5.58 -21.69
CA GLU A 85 11.60 5.78 -21.12
C GLU A 85 12.28 4.44 -20.80
N LEU A 86 11.60 3.55 -20.12
CA LEU A 86 12.10 2.21 -19.78
C LEU A 86 12.41 1.37 -21.03
N GLY A 87 11.56 1.44 -22.06
CA GLY A 87 11.79 0.76 -23.35
C GLY A 87 13.06 1.24 -24.04
N ARG A 88 13.34 2.56 -24.01
CA ARG A 88 14.59 3.11 -24.56
C ARG A 88 15.83 2.82 -23.71
N ALA A 89 15.66 2.64 -22.42
CA ALA A 89 16.77 2.31 -21.54
C ALA A 89 17.34 0.90 -21.81
N GLY A 90 16.49 -0.05 -22.24
CA GLY A 90 16.93 -1.37 -22.70
C GLY A 90 17.77 -2.15 -21.67
N GLY A 91 17.52 -1.96 -20.35
CA GLY A 91 18.30 -2.60 -19.29
C GLY A 91 19.67 -1.96 -19.03
N GLN A 92 20.03 -0.88 -19.73
CA GLN A 92 21.25 -0.12 -19.45
C GLN A 92 21.03 0.87 -18.31
N ASN A 93 22.09 1.18 -17.56
CA ASN A 93 22.03 2.20 -16.51
C ASN A 93 21.98 3.61 -17.12
N ARG A 94 20.81 3.98 -17.66
CA ARG A 94 20.52 5.31 -18.22
C ARG A 94 19.73 6.14 -17.23
N PRO A 95 19.86 7.48 -17.27
CA PRO A 95 18.98 8.36 -16.51
C PRO A 95 17.51 8.11 -16.89
N LEU A 96 16.64 8.09 -15.88
CA LEU A 96 15.19 7.88 -16.02
C LEU A 96 14.43 9.12 -15.48
N PRO A 97 14.56 10.30 -16.11
CA PRO A 97 14.01 11.57 -15.56
C PRO A 97 12.49 11.57 -15.47
N ALA A 98 11.77 10.98 -16.42
CA ALA A 98 10.30 10.89 -16.36
C ALA A 98 9.86 9.99 -15.21
N THR A 99 10.50 8.83 -15.04
CA THR A 99 10.22 7.90 -13.96
C THR A 99 10.54 8.53 -12.59
N VAL A 100 11.71 9.14 -12.43
CA VAL A 100 12.11 9.82 -11.20
C VAL A 100 11.16 10.99 -10.88
N GLY A 101 10.77 11.77 -11.90
CA GLY A 101 9.81 12.86 -11.78
C GLY A 101 8.43 12.37 -11.30
N LEU A 102 7.95 11.26 -11.87
CA LEU A 102 6.70 10.63 -11.42
C LEU A 102 6.78 10.17 -9.96
N LEU A 103 7.83 9.44 -9.58
CA LEU A 103 8.02 8.96 -8.21
C LEU A 103 8.10 10.10 -7.19
N ALA A 104 8.77 11.21 -7.55
CA ALA A 104 8.83 12.40 -6.71
C ALA A 104 7.45 13.07 -6.56
N ARG A 105 6.62 13.10 -7.61
CA ARG A 105 5.23 13.59 -7.53
C ARG A 105 4.38 12.66 -6.67
N ALA A 106 4.53 11.34 -6.83
CA ALA A 106 3.79 10.34 -6.07
C ALA A 106 4.05 10.49 -4.56
N ARG A 107 5.32 10.62 -4.15
CA ARG A 107 5.69 10.85 -2.73
C ARG A 107 5.03 12.13 -2.18
N ARG A 108 5.04 13.23 -2.96
CA ARG A 108 4.37 14.47 -2.52
C ARG A 108 2.86 14.33 -2.47
N GLY A 109 2.27 13.55 -3.36
CA GLY A 109 0.83 13.26 -3.38
C GLY A 109 0.41 12.42 -2.18
N GLU A 110 1.16 11.38 -1.88
CA GLU A 110 0.93 10.50 -0.73
C GLU A 110 1.00 11.27 0.59
N ALA A 111 2.00 12.13 0.76
CA ALA A 111 2.15 12.98 1.95
C ALA A 111 0.99 13.98 2.18
N ARG A 112 0.10 14.16 1.20
CA ARG A 112 -1.13 14.96 1.37
C ARG A 112 -2.31 14.17 1.90
N LEU A 113 -2.24 12.85 1.93
CA LEU A 113 -3.30 12.05 2.52
C LEU A 113 -3.32 12.30 4.03
N PRO A 114 -4.51 12.57 4.60
CA PRO A 114 -4.60 12.78 6.04
C PRO A 114 -4.22 11.48 6.77
N GLY A 115 -3.39 11.63 7.81
CA GLY A 115 -3.10 10.55 8.74
C GLY A 115 -4.33 10.11 9.55
N LYS A 116 -4.15 9.15 10.45
CA LYS A 116 -5.20 8.74 11.38
C LYS A 116 -5.82 9.95 12.06
N HIS A 117 -7.13 9.98 12.14
CA HIS A 117 -7.91 11.07 12.75
C HIS A 117 -7.80 12.44 12.06
N GLY A 118 -7.42 12.49 10.76
CA GLY A 118 -7.30 13.75 10.02
C GLY A 118 -6.11 14.63 10.42
N THR A 119 -5.16 14.08 11.16
CA THR A 119 -3.90 14.76 11.51
C THR A 119 -2.95 14.81 10.32
N ALA A 120 -1.93 15.68 10.40
CA ALA A 120 -0.84 15.67 9.44
C ALA A 120 -0.18 14.28 9.39
N HIS A 121 0.36 13.91 8.21
CA HIS A 121 1.13 12.67 8.07
C HIS A 121 2.30 12.69 9.07
N VAL A 122 2.33 11.68 9.93
CA VAL A 122 3.43 11.48 10.88
C VAL A 122 4.25 10.32 10.35
N ASP A 123 5.56 10.54 10.20
CA ASP A 123 6.50 9.47 9.89
C ASP A 123 6.64 8.57 11.13
N TYR A 124 5.87 7.48 11.18
CA TYR A 124 5.97 6.50 12.25
C TYR A 124 7.24 5.66 12.11
N ALA A 125 7.84 5.30 13.23
CA ALA A 125 8.90 4.31 13.25
C ALA A 125 8.29 2.90 13.16
N ILE A 126 8.91 2.05 12.35
CA ILE A 126 8.48 0.66 12.16
C ILE A 126 9.32 -0.26 13.04
N VAL A 127 8.66 -1.04 13.87
CA VAL A 127 9.28 -2.09 14.69
C VAL A 127 8.86 -3.45 14.11
N PRO A 128 9.75 -4.13 13.36
CA PRO A 128 9.43 -5.43 12.76
C PRO A 128 9.59 -6.55 13.79
N VAL A 129 8.58 -7.40 13.92
CA VAL A 129 8.54 -8.52 14.87
C VAL A 129 8.20 -9.81 14.14
N VAL A 130 8.96 -10.87 14.37
CA VAL A 130 8.62 -12.21 13.87
C VAL A 130 7.52 -12.82 14.76
N LEU A 131 6.41 -13.16 14.14
CA LEU A 131 5.26 -13.74 14.80
C LEU A 131 5.07 -15.20 14.39
N PRO A 132 5.06 -16.16 15.35
CA PRO A 132 4.62 -17.52 15.06
C PRO A 132 3.16 -17.53 14.58
N ASP A 133 2.87 -18.21 13.48
CA ASP A 133 1.50 -18.34 12.94
C ASP A 133 0.69 -19.35 13.77
N ARG A 134 0.25 -18.90 14.95
CA ARG A 134 -0.53 -19.69 15.89
C ARG A 134 -1.62 -18.83 16.53
N PRO A 135 -2.79 -19.41 16.85
CA PRO A 135 -3.84 -18.70 17.55
C PRO A 135 -3.35 -18.02 18.83
N GLY A 136 -3.77 -16.78 19.04
CA GLY A 136 -3.47 -16.01 20.25
C GLY A 136 -2.14 -15.24 20.23
N GLN A 137 -1.21 -15.52 19.31
CA GLN A 137 0.09 -14.84 19.30
C GLN A 137 -0.03 -13.35 19.01
N LEU A 138 -0.90 -12.96 18.10
CA LEU A 138 -1.16 -11.55 17.81
C LEU A 138 -1.76 -10.81 19.02
N ALA A 139 -2.72 -11.43 19.70
CA ALA A 139 -3.30 -10.87 20.92
C ALA A 139 -2.24 -10.68 22.02
N ARG A 140 -1.36 -11.67 22.20
CA ARG A 140 -0.24 -11.59 23.13
C ARG A 140 0.72 -10.45 22.78
N LEU A 141 1.08 -10.31 21.50
CA LEU A 141 1.96 -9.22 21.06
C LEU A 141 1.38 -7.85 21.38
N PHE A 142 0.09 -7.66 21.13
CA PHE A 142 -0.59 -6.38 21.43
C PHE A 142 -0.70 -6.13 22.94
N THR A 143 -0.93 -7.17 23.74
CA THR A 143 -0.92 -7.06 25.20
C THR A 143 0.47 -6.64 25.69
N ASP A 144 1.53 -7.28 25.19
CA ASP A 144 2.91 -6.98 25.57
C ASP A 144 3.32 -5.54 25.19
N ALA A 145 2.86 -5.03 24.05
CA ALA A 145 3.06 -3.64 23.63
C ALA A 145 2.28 -2.66 24.52
N GLY A 146 1.03 -2.97 24.85
CA GLY A 146 0.21 -2.15 25.75
C GLY A 146 0.79 -2.07 27.17
N GLU A 147 1.29 -3.20 27.72
CA GLU A 147 1.98 -3.23 29.01
C GLU A 147 3.31 -2.45 29.01
N ALA A 148 3.96 -2.34 27.86
CA ALA A 148 5.11 -1.46 27.68
C ALA A 148 4.73 0.03 27.64
N GLY A 149 3.43 0.34 27.65
CA GLY A 149 2.91 1.71 27.55
C GLY A 149 3.12 2.34 26.18
N VAL A 150 3.15 1.52 25.12
CA VAL A 150 3.35 1.99 23.74
C VAL A 150 2.04 1.85 22.98
N ASN A 151 1.58 2.96 22.38
CA ASN A 151 0.45 2.95 21.46
C ASN A 151 0.90 2.47 20.09
N ILE A 152 0.15 1.52 19.51
CA ILE A 152 0.36 1.05 18.14
C ILE A 152 -0.52 1.89 17.22
N GLU A 153 0.12 2.58 16.27
CA GLU A 153 -0.56 3.48 15.36
C GLU A 153 -1.05 2.75 14.11
N ASP A 154 -0.26 1.80 13.59
CA ASP A 154 -0.65 0.94 12.48
C ASP A 154 0.01 -0.42 12.58
N VAL A 155 -0.56 -1.41 11.88
CA VAL A 155 -0.07 -2.79 11.87
C VAL A 155 -0.12 -3.33 10.45
N ARG A 156 1.01 -3.80 9.97
CA ARG A 156 1.10 -4.54 8.72
C ARG A 156 1.54 -5.97 9.01
N ILE A 157 0.86 -6.94 8.42
CA ILE A 157 1.17 -8.36 8.60
C ILE A 157 1.56 -8.95 7.27
N GLU A 158 2.76 -9.51 7.18
CA GLU A 158 3.26 -10.21 6.02
C GLU A 158 3.37 -11.70 6.32
N HIS A 159 2.73 -12.52 5.50
CA HIS A 159 2.85 -13.97 5.56
C HIS A 159 3.73 -14.45 4.40
N SER A 160 4.80 -15.16 4.72
CA SER A 160 5.60 -15.86 3.71
C SER A 160 4.94 -17.21 3.39
N PRO A 161 4.60 -17.51 2.12
CA PRO A 161 4.00 -18.79 1.76
C PRO A 161 4.85 -19.97 2.23
N GLY A 162 4.21 -20.93 2.91
CA GLY A 162 4.88 -22.15 3.42
C GLY A 162 5.74 -21.97 4.66
N GLN A 163 5.78 -20.81 5.29
CA GLN A 163 6.48 -20.59 6.54
C GLN A 163 5.48 -20.53 7.71
N PRO A 164 5.78 -21.19 8.85
CA PRO A 164 4.92 -21.15 10.03
C PRO A 164 5.07 -19.87 10.86
N VAL A 165 5.59 -18.82 10.24
CA VAL A 165 5.84 -17.51 10.87
C VAL A 165 5.42 -16.39 9.91
N GLY A 166 4.94 -15.30 10.47
CA GLY A 166 4.70 -14.04 9.77
C GLY A 166 5.66 -12.95 10.28
N LEU A 167 5.88 -11.93 9.46
CA LEU A 167 6.49 -10.69 9.88
C LEU A 167 5.38 -9.68 10.19
N ILE A 168 5.43 -9.10 11.37
CA ILE A 168 4.54 -7.99 11.75
C ILE A 168 5.36 -6.72 11.84
N GLU A 169 4.93 -5.69 11.16
CA GLU A 169 5.44 -4.35 11.28
C GLU A 169 4.51 -3.53 12.16
N LEU A 170 5.00 -3.12 13.32
CA LEU A 170 4.28 -2.25 14.24
C LEU A 170 4.74 -0.81 14.01
N ALA A 171 3.82 0.04 13.53
CA ALA A 171 4.07 1.46 13.41
C ALA A 171 3.78 2.14 14.75
N VAL A 172 4.76 2.87 15.27
CA VAL A 172 4.68 3.58 16.56
C VAL A 172 5.27 4.98 16.44
N GLN A 173 5.00 5.85 17.41
CA GLN A 173 5.67 7.15 17.47
C GLN A 173 7.20 6.93 17.54
N PRO A 174 8.00 7.71 16.80
CA PRO A 174 9.45 7.49 16.69
C PRO A 174 10.18 7.39 18.03
N GLU A 175 9.80 8.22 19.00
CA GLU A 175 10.36 8.22 20.35
C GLU A 175 10.01 6.98 21.18
N MET A 176 9.06 6.17 20.72
CA MET A 176 8.62 4.95 21.41
C MET A 176 9.20 3.68 20.80
N ALA A 177 9.88 3.76 19.67
CA ALA A 177 10.38 2.60 18.93
C ALA A 177 11.40 1.77 19.74
N ASP A 178 12.42 2.41 20.27
CA ASP A 178 13.45 1.74 21.07
C ASP A 178 12.86 1.10 22.34
N ARG A 179 11.93 1.80 22.98
CA ARG A 179 11.23 1.30 24.16
C ARG A 179 10.42 0.05 23.83
N LEU A 180 9.70 0.06 22.72
CA LEU A 180 8.92 -1.10 22.27
C LEU A 180 9.85 -2.26 21.93
N ALA A 181 10.90 -2.03 21.14
CA ALA A 181 11.84 -3.06 20.73
C ALA A 181 12.51 -3.75 21.95
N ALA A 182 12.96 -2.97 22.93
CA ALA A 182 13.54 -3.48 24.16
C ALA A 182 12.52 -4.30 24.99
N ALA A 183 11.30 -3.79 25.16
CA ALA A 183 10.25 -4.45 25.91
C ALA A 183 9.82 -5.78 25.28
N LEU A 184 9.69 -5.83 23.96
CA LEU A 184 9.35 -7.05 23.22
C LEU A 184 10.48 -8.08 23.27
N THR A 185 11.74 -7.63 23.11
CA THR A 185 12.91 -8.51 23.22
C THR A 185 13.01 -9.13 24.62
N ALA A 186 12.76 -8.36 25.68
CA ALA A 186 12.76 -8.86 27.06
C ALA A 186 11.67 -9.94 27.28
N ARG A 187 10.56 -9.88 26.50
CA ARG A 187 9.47 -10.87 26.51
C ARG A 187 9.68 -12.02 25.51
N ARG A 188 10.89 -12.14 24.98
CA ARG A 188 11.33 -13.20 24.04
C ARG A 188 10.65 -13.13 22.66
N TRP A 189 10.24 -11.95 22.23
CA TRP A 189 9.91 -11.72 20.82
C TRP A 189 11.18 -11.54 20.00
N THR A 190 11.18 -12.06 18.77
CA THR A 190 12.25 -11.78 17.82
C THR A 190 11.93 -10.46 17.12
N VAL A 191 12.66 -9.42 17.48
CA VAL A 191 12.55 -8.09 16.90
C VAL A 191 13.71 -7.88 15.94
N HIS A 192 13.42 -7.46 14.71
CA HIS A 192 14.46 -7.06 13.77
C HIS A 192 14.88 -5.61 14.00
N PRO A 193 16.12 -5.22 13.64
CA PRO A 193 16.53 -3.83 13.69
C PRO A 193 15.58 -2.95 12.88
N THR A 194 15.23 -1.79 13.43
CA THR A 194 14.50 -0.75 12.70
C THR A 194 15.34 -0.28 11.51
N ALA A 195 14.74 -0.22 10.32
CA ALA A 195 15.40 0.27 9.12
C ALA A 195 15.51 1.80 9.14
#